data_54bb721b0ec673aa15bbb9cca56ad9c5
#
_entry.id   54bb721b0ec673aa15bbb9cca56ad9c5
#
_cell.length_a   1.000
_cell.length_b   1.000
_cell.length_c   1.000
_cell.angle_alpha   90.00
_cell.angle_beta   90.00
_cell.angle_gamma   90.00
#
_symmetry.space_group_name_H-M   'P 1'
#
loop_
_entity.id
_entity.type
_entity.pdbx_description
1 polymer ?
#
loop_
_entity_poly.entity_id
_entity_poly.type
_entity_poly.pdbx_seq_one_letter_code
_entity_poly.pdbx_strand_id
1 'polypeptide(L)'
;MRGLYIHIPFCKHICNYCDFPKRVAQNNNQIEKYIDFICNDFENYKNYFNSIKTIYIGGGTPNLLSDFLLDKFLNKIKEQNFNVEEYTIECNPEFISQSQILILKKYGVNRISLGVESFIDEDLKKLNRHHTSKEAIDAVKLLKENQFDNINIDLIFAHPFDSLDKIKKNLEIFYDLGIPHLSYYSMILEEKTVFNHLLNLGKIKLLDNDTEANMYEYIISNLKEHGYHHYETSNFAYKGYESKHNQIYWDSNEYIGIGAGASGYLDSVRYTFDSRLNHFYNHDLKEKEIIDIDEKKKEFFLLGFRKIDGVSIAEYKSRFNSDPFNDFAFNKLEADGLIYINKDRILLTKKGIMLANDVFMEFV
;
A
#
# COMPACT_ATOMS: atom_id res chain seq x y z
N MET A 1 15.36 -11.24 -1.51
CA MET A 1 13.90 -11.52 -1.51
C MET A 1 13.27 -10.51 -2.44
N ARG A 2 12.37 -10.91 -3.36
CA ARG A 2 11.70 -10.01 -4.30
C ARG A 2 10.19 -10.09 -4.17
N GLY A 3 9.51 -8.97 -4.46
CA GLY A 3 8.06 -8.91 -4.61
C GLY A 3 7.64 -8.91 -6.07
N LEU A 4 6.41 -9.36 -6.33
CA LEU A 4 5.73 -9.16 -7.60
C LEU A 4 4.47 -8.33 -7.34
N TYR A 5 4.45 -7.11 -7.88
CA TYR A 5 3.27 -6.25 -7.89
C TYR A 5 2.58 -6.32 -9.26
N ILE A 6 1.28 -6.53 -9.26
CA ILE A 6 0.48 -6.56 -10.49
C ILE A 6 -0.60 -5.50 -10.38
N HIS A 7 -0.58 -4.55 -11.30
CA HIS A 7 -1.50 -3.43 -11.31
C HIS A 7 -2.71 -3.69 -12.20
N ILE A 8 -3.91 -3.63 -11.62
CA ILE A 8 -5.20 -3.72 -12.34
C ILE A 8 -5.85 -2.33 -12.31
N PRO A 9 -5.77 -1.53 -13.39
CA PRO A 9 -6.14 -0.12 -13.35
C PRO A 9 -7.64 0.15 -13.44
N PHE A 10 -8.50 -0.86 -13.40
CA PHE A 10 -9.93 -0.70 -13.63
C PHE A 10 -10.70 -0.48 -12.34
N CYS A 11 -11.57 0.54 -12.36
CA CYS A 11 -12.54 0.84 -11.31
C CYS A 11 -13.94 0.95 -11.94
N LYS A 12 -14.97 0.71 -11.15
CA LYS A 12 -16.34 0.99 -11.56
C LYS A 12 -16.65 2.49 -11.56
N HIS A 13 -16.04 3.22 -10.62
CA HIS A 13 -16.13 4.68 -10.44
C HIS A 13 -14.81 5.19 -9.86
N ILE A 14 -14.61 6.50 -9.87
CA ILE A 14 -13.35 7.12 -9.38
C ILE A 14 -13.64 7.86 -8.07
N CYS A 15 -12.91 7.51 -7.01
CA CYS A 15 -13.00 8.18 -5.71
C CYS A 15 -12.41 9.58 -5.78
N ASN A 16 -12.95 10.52 -4.97
CA ASN A 16 -12.60 11.94 -5.02
C ASN A 16 -11.16 12.25 -4.59
N TYR A 17 -10.54 11.38 -3.81
CA TYR A 17 -9.19 11.52 -3.25
C TYR A 17 -8.12 10.75 -4.03
N CYS A 18 -8.51 9.78 -4.87
CA CYS A 18 -7.59 8.80 -5.43
C CYS A 18 -6.71 9.42 -6.53
N ASP A 19 -5.40 9.21 -6.45
CA ASP A 19 -4.39 9.61 -7.45
C ASP A 19 -3.76 8.42 -8.18
N PHE A 20 -4.02 7.19 -7.75
CA PHE A 20 -3.47 5.99 -8.38
C PHE A 20 -3.78 5.93 -9.89
N PRO A 21 -2.91 5.32 -10.70
CA PRO A 21 -3.21 5.02 -12.09
C PRO A 21 -4.49 4.18 -12.22
N LYS A 22 -5.60 4.80 -12.57
CA LYS A 22 -6.92 4.16 -12.64
C LYS A 22 -7.73 4.67 -13.81
N ARG A 23 -8.74 3.88 -14.17
CA ARG A 23 -9.74 4.24 -15.20
C ARG A 23 -11.02 3.45 -15.05
N VAL A 24 -12.11 4.02 -15.55
CA VAL A 24 -13.33 3.26 -15.81
C VAL A 24 -13.17 2.54 -17.15
N ALA A 25 -13.41 1.23 -17.18
CA ALA A 25 -13.32 0.45 -18.41
C ALA A 25 -14.43 0.87 -19.39
N GLN A 26 -14.11 0.95 -20.68
CA GLN A 26 -15.11 1.24 -21.73
C GLN A 26 -16.08 0.08 -21.92
N ASN A 27 -15.59 -1.15 -21.80
CA ASN A 27 -16.34 -2.40 -21.91
C ASN A 27 -15.53 -3.58 -21.37
N ASN A 28 -16.17 -4.74 -21.24
CA ASN A 28 -15.52 -5.94 -20.75
C ASN A 28 -14.36 -6.44 -21.62
N ASN A 29 -14.46 -6.27 -22.96
CA ASN A 29 -13.38 -6.66 -23.87
C ASN A 29 -12.07 -5.91 -23.61
N GLN A 30 -12.16 -4.66 -23.15
CA GLN A 30 -10.96 -3.89 -22.76
C GLN A 30 -10.27 -4.52 -21.55
N ILE A 31 -11.04 -4.95 -20.56
CA ILE A 31 -10.52 -5.63 -19.37
C ILE A 31 -9.90 -6.98 -19.77
N GLU A 32 -10.60 -7.78 -20.56
CA GLU A 32 -10.11 -9.08 -21.01
C GLU A 32 -8.79 -8.95 -21.79
N LYS A 33 -8.73 -8.06 -22.78
CA LYS A 33 -7.51 -7.79 -23.54
C LYS A 33 -6.35 -7.39 -22.62
N TYR A 34 -6.62 -6.60 -21.59
CA TYR A 34 -5.61 -6.18 -20.62
C TYR A 34 -5.08 -7.35 -19.80
N ILE A 35 -5.96 -8.20 -19.29
CA ILE A 35 -5.60 -9.41 -18.53
C ILE A 35 -4.78 -10.36 -19.41
N ASP A 36 -5.18 -10.58 -20.66
CA ASP A 36 -4.42 -11.42 -21.59
C ASP A 36 -3.03 -10.87 -21.84
N PHE A 37 -2.90 -9.55 -21.99
CA PHE A 37 -1.60 -8.91 -22.17
C PHE A 37 -0.69 -9.11 -20.96
N ILE A 38 -1.18 -8.84 -19.72
CA ILE A 38 -0.40 -9.05 -18.49
C ILE A 38 0.03 -10.52 -18.36
N CYS A 39 -0.88 -11.45 -18.63
CA CYS A 39 -0.57 -12.89 -18.54
C CYS A 39 0.56 -13.31 -19.49
N ASN A 40 0.62 -12.72 -20.68
CA ASN A 40 1.69 -12.96 -21.62
C ASN A 40 3.00 -12.26 -21.21
N ASP A 41 2.90 -11.12 -20.52
CA ASP A 41 4.05 -10.31 -20.08
C ASP A 41 4.88 -11.00 -18.99
N PHE A 42 4.35 -11.99 -18.29
CA PHE A 42 5.10 -12.81 -17.32
C PHE A 42 6.34 -13.46 -17.93
N GLU A 43 6.34 -13.77 -19.24
CA GLU A 43 7.47 -14.36 -19.94
C GLU A 43 8.74 -13.50 -19.82
N ASN A 44 8.59 -12.17 -19.80
CA ASN A 44 9.70 -11.22 -19.74
C ASN A 44 10.43 -11.25 -18.37
N TYR A 45 9.82 -11.85 -17.34
CA TYR A 45 10.33 -11.85 -15.98
C TYR A 45 10.68 -13.24 -15.43
N LYS A 46 10.58 -14.29 -16.24
CA LYS A 46 10.80 -15.70 -15.82
C LYS A 46 12.10 -15.93 -15.07
N ASN A 47 13.17 -15.25 -15.45
CA ASN A 47 14.49 -15.40 -14.82
C ASN A 47 14.50 -15.02 -13.33
N TYR A 48 13.52 -14.26 -12.87
CA TYR A 48 13.43 -13.76 -11.49
C TYR A 48 12.46 -14.55 -10.62
N PHE A 49 11.62 -15.42 -11.19
CA PHE A 49 10.50 -16.06 -10.51
C PHE A 49 10.89 -16.86 -9.26
N ASN A 50 12.04 -17.55 -9.29
CA ASN A 50 12.52 -18.31 -8.14
C ASN A 50 12.83 -17.46 -6.90
N SER A 51 13.03 -16.16 -7.06
CA SER A 51 13.35 -15.22 -5.99
C SER A 51 12.12 -14.50 -5.43
N ILE A 52 10.95 -14.63 -6.07
CA ILE A 52 9.70 -13.99 -5.65
C ILE A 52 9.18 -14.68 -4.40
N LYS A 53 8.90 -13.88 -3.36
CA LYS A 53 8.37 -14.34 -2.07
C LYS A 53 6.99 -13.78 -1.75
N THR A 54 6.61 -12.70 -2.41
CA THR A 54 5.29 -12.10 -2.25
C THR A 54 4.68 -11.74 -3.59
N ILE A 55 3.36 -11.90 -3.71
CA ILE A 55 2.56 -11.40 -4.83
C ILE A 55 1.55 -10.41 -4.26
N TYR A 56 1.42 -9.26 -4.90
CA TYR A 56 0.43 -8.24 -4.54
C TYR A 56 -0.31 -7.79 -5.80
N ILE A 57 -1.61 -8.02 -5.84
CA ILE A 57 -2.49 -7.58 -6.91
C ILE A 57 -3.25 -6.36 -6.39
N GLY A 58 -2.97 -5.19 -6.97
CA GLY A 58 -3.56 -3.93 -6.52
C GLY A 58 -3.90 -2.97 -7.65
N GLY A 59 -4.15 -1.71 -7.29
CA GLY A 59 -4.30 -0.59 -8.20
C GLY A 59 -5.65 0.09 -8.20
N GLY A 60 -6.53 -0.19 -9.16
CA GLY A 60 -7.89 0.31 -9.20
C GLY A 60 -8.81 -0.50 -8.30
N THR A 61 -9.37 -1.57 -8.85
CA THR A 61 -10.26 -2.49 -8.10
C THR A 61 -10.12 -3.89 -8.68
N PRO A 62 -9.11 -4.67 -8.24
CA PRO A 62 -8.85 -6.00 -8.83
C PRO A 62 -10.03 -6.96 -8.75
N ASN A 63 -10.82 -6.91 -7.67
CA ASN A 63 -12.00 -7.75 -7.51
C ASN A 63 -13.25 -7.24 -8.27
N LEU A 64 -13.10 -6.23 -9.14
CA LEU A 64 -14.10 -5.87 -10.16
C LEU A 64 -14.13 -6.90 -11.32
N LEU A 65 -13.07 -7.68 -11.48
CA LEU A 65 -13.02 -8.73 -12.49
C LEU A 65 -14.20 -9.71 -12.30
N SER A 66 -14.85 -10.10 -13.41
CA SER A 66 -15.84 -11.18 -13.35
C SER A 66 -15.20 -12.48 -12.86
N ASP A 67 -15.98 -13.38 -12.29
CA ASP A 67 -15.48 -14.67 -11.78
C ASP A 67 -14.70 -15.44 -12.86
N PHE A 68 -15.15 -15.39 -14.11
CA PHE A 68 -14.46 -16.00 -15.23
C PHE A 68 -13.07 -15.39 -15.48
N LEU A 69 -12.97 -14.05 -15.50
CA LEU A 69 -11.70 -13.36 -15.73
C LEU A 69 -10.76 -13.48 -14.52
N LEU A 70 -11.30 -13.45 -13.31
CA LEU A 70 -10.52 -13.66 -12.10
C LEU A 70 -9.93 -15.07 -12.05
N ASP A 71 -10.74 -16.09 -12.33
CA ASP A 71 -10.29 -17.49 -12.41
C ASP A 71 -9.21 -17.67 -13.50
N LYS A 72 -9.44 -17.15 -14.70
CA LYS A 72 -8.46 -17.16 -15.82
C LYS A 72 -7.14 -16.50 -15.42
N PHE A 73 -7.20 -15.32 -14.83
CA PHE A 73 -6.04 -14.54 -14.43
C PHE A 73 -5.22 -15.25 -13.33
N LEU A 74 -5.87 -15.65 -12.26
CA LEU A 74 -5.20 -16.34 -11.15
C LEU A 74 -4.65 -17.71 -11.58
N ASN A 75 -5.32 -18.40 -12.50
CA ASN A 75 -4.78 -19.63 -13.09
C ASN A 75 -3.46 -19.39 -13.83
N LYS A 76 -3.36 -18.30 -14.58
CA LYS A 76 -2.12 -17.91 -15.27
C LYS A 76 -0.98 -17.58 -14.30
N ILE A 77 -1.28 -16.95 -13.17
CA ILE A 77 -0.29 -16.74 -12.10
C ILE A 77 0.15 -18.07 -11.50
N LYS A 78 -0.79 -18.99 -11.22
CA LYS A 78 -0.49 -20.31 -10.66
C LYS A 78 0.40 -21.16 -11.58
N GLU A 79 0.21 -21.06 -12.90
CA GLU A 79 1.04 -21.77 -13.91
C GLU A 79 2.52 -21.37 -13.81
N GLN A 80 2.86 -20.22 -13.24
CA GLN A 80 4.24 -19.77 -13.05
C GLN A 80 4.95 -20.47 -11.88
N ASN A 81 4.23 -21.24 -11.06
CA ASN A 81 4.75 -22.04 -9.94
C ASN A 81 5.55 -21.23 -8.90
N PHE A 82 5.08 -20.04 -8.57
CA PHE A 82 5.69 -19.23 -7.52
C PHE A 82 5.64 -19.94 -6.15
N ASN A 83 6.74 -19.84 -5.41
CA ASN A 83 6.79 -20.28 -4.01
C ASN A 83 6.74 -19.04 -3.10
N VAL A 84 5.53 -18.53 -2.89
CA VAL A 84 5.28 -17.30 -2.15
C VAL A 84 4.77 -17.55 -0.73
N GLU A 85 5.14 -16.64 0.17
CA GLU A 85 4.71 -16.65 1.56
C GLU A 85 3.47 -15.78 1.77
N GLU A 86 3.34 -14.71 0.98
CA GLU A 86 2.20 -13.80 1.00
C GLU A 86 1.67 -13.58 -0.40
N TYR A 87 0.37 -13.78 -0.57
CA TYR A 87 -0.34 -13.53 -1.81
C TYR A 87 -1.55 -12.65 -1.51
N THR A 88 -1.39 -11.35 -1.74
CA THR A 88 -2.38 -10.31 -1.43
C THR A 88 -3.18 -9.92 -2.66
N ILE A 89 -4.46 -9.64 -2.46
CA ILE A 89 -5.31 -8.94 -3.43
C ILE A 89 -6.07 -7.80 -2.75
N GLU A 90 -6.10 -6.63 -3.40
CA GLU A 90 -6.96 -5.52 -3.01
C GLU A 90 -8.39 -5.77 -3.46
N CYS A 91 -9.34 -5.47 -2.58
CA CYS A 91 -10.75 -5.66 -2.83
C CYS A 91 -11.57 -4.46 -2.36
N ASN A 92 -12.62 -4.13 -3.10
CA ASN A 92 -13.68 -3.27 -2.59
C ASN A 92 -14.80 -4.12 -1.98
N PRO A 93 -15.41 -3.68 -0.85
CA PRO A 93 -16.44 -4.44 -0.15
C PRO A 93 -17.62 -4.84 -1.03
N GLU A 94 -18.10 -3.95 -1.89
CA GLU A 94 -19.28 -4.14 -2.73
C GLU A 94 -19.14 -5.23 -3.80
N PHE A 95 -17.93 -5.73 -4.05
CA PHE A 95 -17.69 -6.81 -5.03
C PHE A 95 -17.32 -8.14 -4.37
N ILE A 96 -17.19 -8.20 -3.05
CA ILE A 96 -16.93 -9.46 -2.35
C ILE A 96 -18.15 -10.37 -2.47
N SER A 97 -17.93 -11.57 -3.00
CA SER A 97 -18.95 -12.60 -3.14
C SER A 97 -18.42 -13.98 -2.77
N GLN A 98 -19.32 -14.91 -2.45
CA GLN A 98 -18.96 -16.30 -2.15
C GLN A 98 -18.18 -16.95 -3.29
N SER A 99 -18.56 -16.71 -4.55
CA SER A 99 -17.88 -17.27 -5.72
C SER A 99 -16.46 -16.74 -5.87
N GLN A 100 -16.26 -15.42 -5.71
CA GLN A 100 -14.92 -14.84 -5.74
C GLN A 100 -14.03 -15.37 -4.63
N ILE A 101 -14.54 -15.47 -3.40
CA ILE A 101 -13.80 -16.03 -2.26
C ILE A 101 -13.31 -17.46 -2.57
N LEU A 102 -14.15 -18.29 -3.14
CA LEU A 102 -13.77 -19.66 -3.53
C LEU A 102 -12.68 -19.68 -4.61
N ILE A 103 -12.76 -18.75 -5.58
CA ILE A 103 -11.73 -18.60 -6.61
C ILE A 103 -10.40 -18.15 -5.97
N LEU A 104 -10.41 -17.13 -5.11
CA LEU A 104 -9.20 -16.65 -4.45
C LEU A 104 -8.52 -17.77 -3.66
N LYS A 105 -9.26 -18.54 -2.87
CA LYS A 105 -8.75 -19.70 -2.11
C LYS A 105 -8.19 -20.80 -3.02
N LYS A 106 -8.87 -21.12 -4.11
CA LYS A 106 -8.42 -22.12 -5.11
C LYS A 106 -7.00 -21.83 -5.62
N TYR A 107 -6.66 -20.56 -5.74
CA TYR A 107 -5.37 -20.12 -6.27
C TYR A 107 -4.35 -19.70 -5.21
N GLY A 108 -4.68 -19.90 -3.93
CA GLY A 108 -3.74 -19.72 -2.83
C GLY A 108 -3.56 -18.25 -2.39
N VAL A 109 -4.49 -17.35 -2.76
CA VAL A 109 -4.54 -16.02 -2.16
C VAL A 109 -4.75 -16.20 -0.66
N ASN A 110 -3.87 -15.63 0.16
CA ASN A 110 -3.86 -15.81 1.61
C ASN A 110 -3.96 -14.51 2.41
N ARG A 111 -3.99 -13.34 1.73
CA ARG A 111 -4.22 -12.03 2.35
C ARG A 111 -5.17 -11.20 1.49
N ILE A 112 -6.16 -10.56 2.15
CA ILE A 112 -7.09 -9.62 1.52
C ILE A 112 -6.83 -8.23 2.09
N SER A 113 -6.66 -7.21 1.23
CA SER A 113 -6.67 -5.80 1.61
C SER A 113 -8.02 -5.21 1.20
N LEU A 114 -8.82 -4.81 2.17
CA LEU A 114 -10.18 -4.35 1.93
C LEU A 114 -10.27 -2.83 2.06
N GLY A 115 -10.45 -2.15 0.94
CA GLY A 115 -10.61 -0.69 0.87
C GLY A 115 -11.95 -0.25 1.42
N VAL A 116 -12.04 -0.05 2.73
CA VAL A 116 -13.24 0.43 3.43
C VAL A 116 -13.28 1.95 3.50
N GLU A 117 -12.15 2.57 3.77
CA GLU A 117 -11.88 4.00 3.89
C GLU A 117 -12.54 4.68 5.10
N SER A 118 -13.78 4.33 5.41
CA SER A 118 -14.50 4.74 6.61
C SER A 118 -15.68 3.80 6.89
N PHE A 119 -16.05 3.64 8.17
CA PHE A 119 -17.31 3.00 8.58
C PHE A 119 -18.43 4.02 8.80
N ILE A 120 -18.30 5.23 8.28
CA ILE A 120 -19.29 6.30 8.41
C ILE A 120 -19.86 6.61 7.01
N ASP A 121 -21.13 6.27 6.80
CA ASP A 121 -21.76 6.39 5.47
C ASP A 121 -21.76 7.82 4.90
N GLU A 122 -21.78 8.84 5.78
CA GLU A 122 -21.67 10.24 5.34
C GLU A 122 -20.29 10.52 4.73
N ASP A 123 -19.22 9.98 5.33
CA ASP A 123 -17.86 10.14 4.84
C ASP A 123 -17.65 9.35 3.54
N LEU A 124 -18.15 8.11 3.49
CA LEU A 124 -18.11 7.29 2.27
C LEU A 124 -18.73 8.02 1.08
N LYS A 125 -19.89 8.69 1.27
CA LYS A 125 -20.52 9.50 0.22
C LYS A 125 -19.64 10.67 -0.23
N LYS A 126 -19.00 11.38 0.71
CA LYS A 126 -18.10 12.51 0.41
C LYS A 126 -16.81 12.04 -0.30
N LEU A 127 -16.30 10.87 0.07
CA LEU A 127 -15.15 10.22 -0.56
C LEU A 127 -15.49 9.65 -1.95
N ASN A 128 -16.77 9.65 -2.35
CA ASN A 128 -17.30 8.99 -3.54
C ASN A 128 -17.09 7.47 -3.53
N ARG A 129 -17.22 6.84 -2.33
CA ARG A 129 -17.29 5.39 -2.19
C ARG A 129 -18.75 4.95 -2.39
N HIS A 130 -18.94 3.79 -3.04
CA HIS A 130 -20.28 3.31 -3.41
C HIS A 130 -20.81 2.22 -2.48
N HIS A 131 -19.96 1.68 -1.61
CA HIS A 131 -20.41 0.78 -0.54
C HIS A 131 -20.86 1.57 0.69
N THR A 132 -21.60 0.89 1.55
CA THR A 132 -22.01 1.36 2.88
C THR A 132 -21.17 0.69 3.97
N SER A 133 -21.17 1.26 5.17
CA SER A 133 -20.58 0.63 6.35
C SER A 133 -21.08 -0.79 6.56
N LYS A 134 -22.39 -1.02 6.35
CA LYS A 134 -22.98 -2.34 6.47
C LYS A 134 -22.39 -3.34 5.46
N GLU A 135 -22.25 -2.95 4.21
CA GLU A 135 -21.66 -3.82 3.16
C GLU A 135 -20.19 -4.14 3.48
N ALA A 136 -19.42 -3.18 4.02
CA ALA A 136 -18.06 -3.42 4.48
C ALA A 136 -18.00 -4.45 5.63
N ILE A 137 -18.87 -4.31 6.63
CA ILE A 137 -19.00 -5.25 7.74
C ILE A 137 -19.41 -6.64 7.25
N ASP A 138 -20.41 -6.72 6.37
CA ASP A 138 -20.90 -7.99 5.81
C ASP A 138 -19.81 -8.68 4.95
N ALA A 139 -19.02 -7.92 4.19
CA ALA A 139 -17.89 -8.45 3.42
C ALA A 139 -16.81 -9.07 4.33
N VAL A 140 -16.46 -8.39 5.44
CA VAL A 140 -15.52 -8.94 6.44
C VAL A 140 -16.06 -10.24 7.05
N LYS A 141 -17.34 -10.28 7.44
CA LYS A 141 -17.96 -11.48 7.99
C LYS A 141 -17.91 -12.63 7.02
N LEU A 142 -18.25 -12.38 5.75
CA LEU A 142 -18.24 -13.39 4.69
C LEU A 142 -16.81 -13.93 4.46
N LEU A 143 -15.79 -13.08 4.49
CA LEU A 143 -14.40 -13.50 4.40
C LEU A 143 -14.01 -14.40 5.58
N LYS A 144 -14.35 -14.02 6.82
CA LYS A 144 -14.07 -14.82 8.04
C LYS A 144 -14.80 -16.15 8.06
N GLU A 145 -16.07 -16.19 7.66
CA GLU A 145 -16.87 -17.44 7.51
C GLU A 145 -16.21 -18.40 6.52
N ASN A 146 -15.50 -17.86 5.54
CA ASN A 146 -14.73 -18.64 4.58
C ASN A 146 -13.26 -18.83 5.00
N GLN A 147 -12.91 -18.58 6.27
CA GLN A 147 -11.57 -18.84 6.83
C GLN A 147 -10.45 -18.02 6.15
N PHE A 148 -10.72 -16.77 5.79
CA PHE A 148 -9.68 -15.78 5.56
C PHE A 148 -9.34 -15.13 6.90
N ASP A 149 -8.18 -15.48 7.48
CA ASP A 149 -7.72 -14.95 8.77
C ASP A 149 -6.83 -13.70 8.59
N ASN A 150 -6.12 -13.60 7.47
CA ASN A 150 -5.25 -12.47 7.17
C ASN A 150 -6.01 -11.43 6.32
N ILE A 151 -6.77 -10.59 7.01
CA ILE A 151 -7.53 -9.50 6.42
C ILE A 151 -6.92 -8.19 6.90
N ASN A 152 -6.66 -7.28 5.98
CA ASN A 152 -6.38 -5.88 6.24
C ASN A 152 -7.62 -5.05 5.92
N ILE A 153 -7.86 -4.03 6.70
CA ILE A 153 -8.81 -2.95 6.41
C ILE A 153 -8.01 -1.67 6.15
N ASP A 154 -8.32 -1.00 5.05
CA ASP A 154 -7.77 0.32 4.74
C ASP A 154 -8.78 1.38 5.21
N LEU A 155 -8.34 2.32 6.05
CA LEU A 155 -9.08 3.50 6.50
C LEU A 155 -8.29 4.77 6.19
N ILE A 156 -9.00 5.87 5.97
CA ILE A 156 -8.42 7.19 5.74
C ILE A 156 -8.83 8.12 6.87
N PHE A 157 -7.85 8.85 7.44
CA PHE A 157 -8.10 9.92 8.40
C PHE A 157 -7.62 11.28 7.87
N ALA A 158 -7.89 12.34 8.61
CA ALA A 158 -7.55 13.72 8.27
C ALA A 158 -8.13 14.21 6.93
N HIS A 159 -9.20 13.57 6.43
CA HIS A 159 -9.93 14.14 5.29
C HIS A 159 -10.70 15.42 5.71
N PRO A 160 -11.10 16.29 4.77
CA PRO A 160 -11.67 17.63 5.07
C PRO A 160 -12.90 17.65 5.99
N PHE A 161 -13.53 16.52 6.21
CA PHE A 161 -14.77 16.38 7.01
C PHE A 161 -14.57 15.50 8.26
N ASP A 162 -13.32 15.15 8.58
CA ASP A 162 -12.98 14.23 9.64
C ASP A 162 -13.02 14.89 11.02
N SER A 163 -13.08 14.05 12.05
CA SER A 163 -13.01 14.48 13.46
C SER A 163 -12.52 13.32 14.33
N LEU A 164 -11.99 13.65 15.51
CA LEU A 164 -11.55 12.65 16.48
C LEU A 164 -12.67 11.67 16.87
N ASP A 165 -13.93 12.13 16.96
CA ASP A 165 -15.06 11.27 17.29
C ASP A 165 -15.39 10.28 16.18
N LYS A 166 -15.16 10.65 14.91
CA LYS A 166 -15.28 9.73 13.78
C LYS A 166 -14.19 8.67 13.79
N ILE A 167 -12.95 9.05 14.12
CA ILE A 167 -11.84 8.11 14.28
C ILE A 167 -12.17 7.09 15.38
N LYS A 168 -12.64 7.54 16.55
CA LYS A 168 -13.07 6.64 17.63
C LYS A 168 -14.10 5.64 17.17
N LYS A 169 -15.13 6.11 16.46
CA LYS A 169 -16.20 5.25 15.93
C LYS A 169 -15.68 4.25 14.90
N ASN A 170 -14.78 4.66 14.00
CA ASN A 170 -14.14 3.77 13.04
C ASN A 170 -13.34 2.67 13.75
N LEU A 171 -12.57 3.02 14.79
CA LEU A 171 -11.78 2.07 15.56
C LEU A 171 -12.66 1.12 16.39
N GLU A 172 -13.75 1.59 17.01
CA GLU A 172 -14.71 0.73 17.72
C GLU A 172 -15.26 -0.38 16.79
N ILE A 173 -15.73 -0.01 15.60
CA ILE A 173 -16.24 -0.99 14.62
C ILE A 173 -15.11 -1.93 14.14
N PHE A 174 -13.92 -1.41 13.92
CA PHE A 174 -12.75 -2.22 13.54
C PHE A 174 -12.44 -3.27 14.61
N TYR A 175 -12.45 -2.91 15.90
CA TYR A 175 -12.21 -3.86 17.00
C TYR A 175 -13.30 -4.94 17.10
N ASP A 176 -14.56 -4.56 16.92
CA ASP A 176 -15.68 -5.50 16.93
C ASP A 176 -15.56 -6.55 15.80
N LEU A 177 -14.93 -6.18 14.69
CA LEU A 177 -14.67 -7.11 13.59
C LEU A 177 -13.51 -8.10 13.88
N GLY A 178 -12.64 -7.80 14.84
CA GLY A 178 -11.51 -8.66 15.24
C GLY A 178 -10.56 -8.95 14.08
N ILE A 179 -10.16 -7.92 13.35
CA ILE A 179 -9.28 -7.99 12.18
C ILE A 179 -7.83 -7.82 12.64
N PRO A 180 -6.87 -8.61 12.14
CA PRO A 180 -5.49 -8.59 12.61
C PRO A 180 -4.63 -7.44 12.09
N HIS A 181 -5.07 -6.71 11.05
CA HIS A 181 -4.28 -5.68 10.38
C HIS A 181 -5.13 -4.47 9.98
N LEU A 182 -4.59 -3.28 10.20
CA LEU A 182 -5.19 -2.00 9.83
C LEU A 182 -4.15 -1.14 9.11
N SER A 183 -4.52 -0.65 7.93
CA SER A 183 -3.86 0.47 7.28
C SER A 183 -4.68 1.73 7.57
N TYR A 184 -4.10 2.73 8.23
CA TYR A 184 -4.81 3.98 8.54
C TYR A 184 -3.99 5.14 8.00
N TYR A 185 -4.35 5.58 6.79
CA TYR A 185 -3.61 6.60 6.05
C TYR A 185 -4.10 8.00 6.37
N SER A 186 -3.18 8.95 6.61
CA SER A 186 -3.52 10.37 6.50
C SER A 186 -3.80 10.73 5.04
N MET A 187 -4.86 11.50 4.80
CA MET A 187 -5.22 11.94 3.45
C MET A 187 -4.23 12.95 2.91
N ILE A 188 -3.51 12.59 1.84
CA ILE A 188 -2.72 13.50 1.05
C ILE A 188 -3.54 13.93 -0.17
N LEU A 189 -3.62 15.23 -0.45
CA LEU A 189 -4.33 15.76 -1.60
C LEU A 189 -3.39 15.97 -2.80
N GLU A 190 -3.40 15.01 -3.70
CA GLU A 190 -2.62 15.07 -4.93
C GLU A 190 -3.28 15.96 -5.99
N GLU A 191 -2.47 16.67 -6.80
CA GLU A 191 -2.89 17.72 -7.74
C GLU A 191 -4.01 17.30 -8.70
N LYS A 192 -4.06 16.02 -9.11
CA LYS A 192 -5.01 15.53 -10.12
C LYS A 192 -6.31 14.97 -9.53
N THR A 193 -6.55 15.18 -8.24
CA THR A 193 -7.73 14.65 -7.55
C THR A 193 -8.89 15.64 -7.57
N VAL A 194 -10.12 15.12 -7.44
CA VAL A 194 -11.31 15.95 -7.32
C VAL A 194 -11.23 16.83 -6.06
N PHE A 195 -10.73 16.28 -4.96
CA PHE A 195 -10.59 17.04 -3.72
C PHE A 195 -9.59 18.19 -3.84
N ASN A 196 -8.47 18.01 -4.54
CA ASN A 196 -7.55 19.12 -4.79
C ASN A 196 -8.23 20.23 -5.62
N HIS A 197 -9.00 19.86 -6.64
CA HIS A 197 -9.77 20.83 -7.40
C HIS A 197 -10.78 21.58 -6.51
N LEU A 198 -11.49 20.89 -5.62
CA LEU A 198 -12.43 21.51 -4.66
C LEU A 198 -11.73 22.41 -3.65
N LEU A 199 -10.54 22.04 -3.19
CA LEU A 199 -9.69 22.86 -2.31
C LEU A 199 -9.30 24.16 -3.01
N ASN A 200 -8.82 24.08 -4.25
CA ASN A 200 -8.43 25.24 -5.05
C ASN A 200 -9.61 26.20 -5.35
N LEU A 201 -10.84 25.67 -5.39
CA LEU A 201 -12.07 26.46 -5.49
C LEU A 201 -12.58 27.02 -4.15
N GLY A 202 -11.90 26.73 -3.04
CA GLY A 202 -12.33 27.12 -1.69
C GLY A 202 -13.60 26.41 -1.19
N LYS A 203 -14.01 25.30 -1.84
CA LYS A 203 -15.22 24.54 -1.48
C LYS A 203 -15.01 23.56 -0.33
N ILE A 204 -13.78 23.16 -0.09
CA ILE A 204 -13.36 22.39 1.08
C ILE A 204 -12.12 23.05 1.69
N LYS A 205 -11.85 22.70 2.96
CA LYS A 205 -10.66 23.15 3.69
C LYS A 205 -9.97 21.92 4.29
N LEU A 206 -8.65 21.91 4.29
CA LEU A 206 -7.89 20.91 5.04
C LEU A 206 -8.02 21.16 6.54
N LEU A 207 -7.84 20.13 7.30
CA LEU A 207 -7.61 20.25 8.74
C LEU A 207 -6.26 20.94 8.97
N ASP A 208 -6.11 21.60 10.11
CA ASP A 208 -4.81 22.14 10.50
C ASP A 208 -3.88 21.00 10.97
N ASN A 209 -2.59 21.26 10.91
CA ASN A 209 -1.55 20.27 11.23
C ASN A 209 -1.64 19.74 12.67
N ASP A 210 -2.04 20.61 13.64
CA ASP A 210 -2.17 20.19 15.03
C ASP A 210 -3.35 19.22 15.21
N THR A 211 -4.45 19.47 14.50
CA THR A 211 -5.60 18.57 14.49
C THR A 211 -5.23 17.22 13.89
N GLU A 212 -4.54 17.20 12.75
CA GLU A 212 -4.06 15.97 12.10
C GLU A 212 -3.10 15.20 13.02
N ALA A 213 -2.12 15.89 13.60
CA ALA A 213 -1.17 15.31 14.55
C ALA A 213 -1.86 14.67 15.76
N ASN A 214 -2.85 15.36 16.35
CA ASN A 214 -3.63 14.85 17.48
C ASN A 214 -4.43 13.58 17.08
N MET A 215 -4.99 13.54 15.87
CA MET A 215 -5.67 12.36 15.36
C MET A 215 -4.71 11.18 15.23
N TYR A 216 -3.54 11.41 14.63
CA TYR A 216 -2.54 10.37 14.45
C TYR A 216 -1.99 9.85 15.78
N GLU A 217 -1.70 10.73 16.75
CA GLU A 217 -1.30 10.32 18.11
C GLU A 217 -2.38 9.47 18.80
N TYR A 218 -3.64 9.85 18.63
CA TYR A 218 -4.74 9.06 19.18
C TYR A 218 -4.82 7.67 18.54
N ILE A 219 -4.71 7.59 17.21
CA ILE A 219 -4.71 6.30 16.46
C ILE A 219 -3.58 5.40 16.97
N ILE A 220 -2.35 5.91 17.05
CA ILE A 220 -1.20 5.14 17.52
C ILE A 220 -1.40 4.62 18.95
N SER A 221 -1.78 5.51 19.86
CA SER A 221 -1.94 5.14 21.29
C SER A 221 -3.08 4.14 21.49
N ASN A 222 -4.22 4.38 20.84
CA ASN A 222 -5.39 3.54 20.99
C ASN A 222 -5.19 2.13 20.38
N LEU A 223 -4.59 2.02 19.19
CA LEU A 223 -4.27 0.73 18.58
C LEU A 223 -3.24 -0.07 19.42
N LYS A 224 -2.24 0.62 19.98
CA LYS A 224 -1.27 0.01 20.88
C LYS A 224 -1.93 -0.54 22.15
N GLU A 225 -2.86 0.18 22.76
CA GLU A 225 -3.63 -0.27 23.94
C GLU A 225 -4.45 -1.53 23.62
N HIS A 226 -4.89 -1.70 22.37
CA HIS A 226 -5.59 -2.90 21.90
C HIS A 226 -4.67 -4.00 21.38
N GLY A 227 -3.34 -3.87 21.58
CA GLY A 227 -2.36 -4.91 21.28
C GLY A 227 -1.86 -4.94 19.83
N TYR A 228 -2.19 -3.93 19.02
CA TYR A 228 -1.64 -3.79 17.68
C TYR A 228 -0.24 -3.18 17.74
N HIS A 229 0.67 -3.76 16.99
CA HIS A 229 2.00 -3.24 16.77
C HIS A 229 1.97 -2.21 15.63
N HIS A 230 2.35 -0.96 15.91
CA HIS A 230 2.63 0.05 14.89
C HIS A 230 3.98 -0.31 14.27
N TYR A 231 4.01 -0.97 13.12
CA TYR A 231 5.26 -1.51 12.55
C TYR A 231 5.84 -0.64 11.43
N GLU A 232 5.03 0.19 10.79
CA GLU A 232 5.45 1.22 9.84
C GLU A 232 4.45 2.38 9.82
N THR A 233 4.77 3.48 9.15
CA THR A 233 4.10 4.80 9.26
C THR A 233 2.57 4.74 9.25
N SER A 234 1.95 3.93 8.39
CA SER A 234 0.49 3.90 8.23
C SER A 234 -0.13 2.56 8.60
N ASN A 235 0.66 1.57 9.03
CA ASN A 235 0.17 0.22 9.22
C ASN A 235 0.37 -0.32 10.64
N PHE A 236 -0.67 -1.00 11.11
CA PHE A 236 -0.76 -1.58 12.45
C PHE A 236 -1.21 -3.04 12.34
N ALA A 237 -0.57 -3.94 13.06
CA ALA A 237 -0.89 -5.36 12.98
C ALA A 237 -0.69 -6.08 14.30
N TYR A 238 -1.38 -7.20 14.49
CA TYR A 238 -0.92 -8.19 15.43
C TYR A 238 0.35 -8.83 14.91
N LYS A 239 1.24 -9.22 15.82
CA LYS A 239 2.51 -9.84 15.47
C LYS A 239 2.32 -11.07 14.55
N GLY A 240 3.00 -11.02 13.39
CA GLY A 240 2.93 -12.06 12.36
C GLY A 240 1.92 -11.79 11.25
N TYR A 241 1.19 -10.66 11.32
CA TYR A 241 0.25 -10.22 10.28
C TYR A 241 0.73 -8.96 9.54
N GLU A 242 1.95 -8.52 9.80
CA GLU A 242 2.56 -7.39 9.08
C GLU A 242 2.63 -7.71 7.57
N SER A 243 2.34 -6.73 6.70
CA SER A 243 2.43 -6.92 5.25
C SER A 243 3.87 -7.19 4.83
N LYS A 244 4.17 -8.41 4.43
CA LYS A 244 5.50 -8.79 3.95
C LYS A 244 5.86 -8.10 2.64
N HIS A 245 4.85 -7.86 1.79
CA HIS A 245 5.07 -7.18 0.52
C HIS A 245 5.51 -5.74 0.71
N ASN A 246 4.83 -4.97 1.59
CA ASN A 246 5.20 -3.58 1.88
C ASN A 246 6.60 -3.49 2.50
N GLN A 247 6.99 -4.45 3.33
CA GLN A 247 8.33 -4.47 3.91
C GLN A 247 9.43 -4.65 2.85
N ILE A 248 9.16 -5.29 1.71
CA ILE A 248 10.13 -5.35 0.60
C ILE A 248 10.49 -3.95 0.12
N TYR A 249 9.51 -3.05 0.03
CA TYR A 249 9.73 -1.65 -0.34
C TYR A 249 10.53 -0.90 0.72
N TRP A 250 10.14 -1.05 2.00
CA TRP A 250 10.80 -0.36 3.10
C TRP A 250 12.22 -0.87 3.39
N ASP A 251 12.53 -2.09 2.98
CA ASP A 251 13.87 -2.67 3.01
C ASP A 251 14.70 -2.31 1.76
N SER A 252 14.21 -1.45 0.89
CA SER A 252 14.86 -1.11 -0.40
C SER A 252 15.25 -2.34 -1.22
N ASN A 253 14.42 -3.40 -1.15
CA ASN A 253 14.63 -4.62 -1.92
C ASN A 253 14.01 -4.50 -3.32
N GLU A 254 14.51 -5.31 -4.23
CA GLU A 254 14.01 -5.34 -5.60
C GLU A 254 12.59 -5.93 -5.66
N TYR A 255 11.80 -5.41 -6.59
CA TYR A 255 10.47 -5.91 -6.90
C TYR A 255 10.15 -5.71 -8.38
N ILE A 256 9.31 -6.61 -8.91
CA ILE A 256 8.80 -6.54 -10.27
C ILE A 256 7.44 -5.88 -10.22
N GLY A 257 7.25 -4.82 -11.02
CA GLY A 257 5.95 -4.20 -11.26
C GLY A 257 5.47 -4.53 -12.67
N ILE A 258 4.25 -5.07 -12.78
CA ILE A 258 3.61 -5.38 -14.07
C ILE A 258 2.26 -4.68 -14.13
N GLY A 259 1.97 -4.01 -15.23
CA GLY A 259 0.70 -3.35 -15.48
C GLY A 259 0.83 -1.87 -15.80
N ALA A 260 -0.21 -1.30 -16.41
CA ALA A 260 -0.24 0.10 -16.81
C ALA A 260 -0.18 1.04 -15.61
N GLY A 261 0.90 1.77 -15.47
CA GLY A 261 1.20 2.63 -14.32
C GLY A 261 1.92 1.94 -13.17
N ALA A 262 2.23 0.63 -13.29
CA ALA A 262 3.02 -0.05 -12.28
C ALA A 262 4.47 0.43 -12.30
N SER A 263 5.05 0.59 -11.11
CA SER A 263 6.49 0.80 -10.93
C SER A 263 7.17 -0.50 -10.53
N GLY A 264 8.43 -0.65 -10.89
CA GLY A 264 9.30 -1.75 -10.49
C GLY A 264 10.71 -1.25 -10.21
N TYR A 265 11.45 -2.05 -9.44
CA TYR A 265 12.88 -1.84 -9.16
C TYR A 265 13.61 -3.16 -9.31
N LEU A 266 14.43 -3.28 -10.35
CA LEU A 266 15.07 -4.53 -10.72
C LEU A 266 16.45 -4.26 -11.34
N ASP A 267 17.47 -5.01 -10.91
CA ASP A 267 18.84 -4.89 -11.39
C ASP A 267 19.37 -3.44 -11.36
N SER A 268 19.09 -2.72 -10.27
CA SER A 268 19.45 -1.30 -10.09
C SER A 268 18.73 -0.34 -11.04
N VAL A 269 17.68 -0.76 -11.71
CA VAL A 269 16.84 0.09 -12.56
C VAL A 269 15.47 0.23 -11.94
N ARG A 270 15.08 1.47 -11.64
CA ARG A 270 13.69 1.83 -11.33
C ARG A 270 13.00 2.18 -12.63
N TYR A 271 11.79 1.67 -12.80
CA TYR A 271 10.96 1.97 -13.96
C TYR A 271 9.51 2.15 -13.56
N THR A 272 8.79 2.93 -14.35
CA THR A 272 7.33 3.07 -14.24
C THR A 272 6.74 2.94 -15.63
N PHE A 273 5.81 2.01 -15.82
CA PHE A 273 5.08 1.89 -17.08
C PHE A 273 4.15 3.08 -17.31
N ASP A 274 3.96 3.45 -18.58
CA ASP A 274 2.94 4.44 -18.92
C ASP A 274 1.54 3.94 -18.52
N SER A 275 0.76 4.79 -17.89
CA SER A 275 -0.59 4.44 -17.43
C SER A 275 -1.62 4.38 -18.57
N ARG A 276 -1.32 4.92 -19.76
CA ARG A 276 -2.18 4.84 -20.95
C ARG A 276 -2.05 3.46 -21.61
N LEU A 277 -3.16 2.75 -21.76
CA LEU A 277 -3.14 1.34 -22.19
C LEU A 277 -2.44 1.12 -23.54
N ASN A 278 -2.64 2.00 -24.53
CA ASN A 278 -1.97 1.88 -25.83
C ASN A 278 -0.45 2.00 -25.73
N HIS A 279 0.06 2.83 -24.84
CA HIS A 279 1.48 2.95 -24.54
C HIS A 279 1.99 1.74 -23.77
N PHE A 280 1.24 1.32 -22.72
CA PHE A 280 1.58 0.12 -21.97
C PHE A 280 1.68 -1.13 -22.85
N TYR A 281 0.77 -1.32 -23.81
CA TYR A 281 0.82 -2.45 -24.75
C TYR A 281 2.06 -2.44 -25.67
N ASN A 282 2.75 -1.31 -25.78
CA ASN A 282 4.04 -1.19 -26.46
C ASN A 282 5.23 -1.29 -25.49
N HIS A 283 4.99 -1.57 -24.19
CA HIS A 283 5.98 -1.51 -23.12
C HIS A 283 6.64 -0.13 -22.94
N ASP A 284 5.92 0.95 -23.31
CA ASP A 284 6.44 2.30 -23.11
C ASP A 284 6.56 2.58 -21.61
N LEU A 285 7.70 3.11 -21.21
CA LEU A 285 7.94 3.56 -19.85
C LEU A 285 7.64 5.06 -19.74
N LYS A 286 6.97 5.45 -18.66
CA LYS A 286 6.82 6.84 -18.26
C LYS A 286 8.13 7.36 -17.68
N GLU A 287 8.78 6.54 -16.88
CA GLU A 287 10.02 6.87 -16.18
C GLU A 287 10.96 5.67 -16.20
N LYS A 288 12.27 5.93 -16.29
CA LYS A 288 13.33 4.94 -16.14
C LYS A 288 14.57 5.62 -15.58
N GLU A 289 15.07 5.09 -14.48
CA GLU A 289 16.22 5.62 -13.75
C GLU A 289 17.18 4.50 -13.38
N ILE A 290 18.47 4.76 -13.49
CA ILE A 290 19.51 3.88 -12.96
C ILE A 290 19.88 4.36 -11.58
N ILE A 291 19.64 3.54 -10.58
CA ILE A 291 19.91 3.84 -9.18
C ILE A 291 21.34 3.44 -8.87
N ASP A 292 22.21 4.42 -8.73
CA ASP A 292 23.62 4.19 -8.39
C ASP A 292 23.80 3.84 -6.90
N ILE A 293 25.04 3.65 -6.48
CA ILE A 293 25.33 3.21 -5.12
C ILE A 293 25.02 4.31 -4.08
N ASP A 294 25.20 5.57 -4.42
CA ASP A 294 24.96 6.68 -3.50
C ASP A 294 23.43 6.90 -3.33
N GLU A 295 22.68 6.81 -4.42
CA GLU A 295 21.22 6.82 -4.37
C GLU A 295 20.67 5.62 -3.55
N LYS A 296 21.23 4.41 -3.71
CA LYS A 296 20.85 3.24 -2.89
C LYS A 296 21.10 3.46 -1.40
N LYS A 297 22.19 4.14 -1.04
CA LYS A 297 22.51 4.48 0.34
C LYS A 297 21.49 5.45 0.93
N LYS A 298 21.07 6.47 0.17
CA LYS A 298 20.04 7.44 0.56
C LYS A 298 18.69 6.74 0.73
N GLU A 299 18.27 5.93 -0.26
CA GLU A 299 17.02 5.20 -0.23
C GLU A 299 16.93 4.21 0.94
N PHE A 300 18.04 3.64 1.37
CA PHE A 300 18.07 2.76 2.54
C PHE A 300 17.54 3.48 3.79
N PHE A 301 17.84 4.76 3.95
CA PHE A 301 17.31 5.58 5.06
C PHE A 301 15.93 6.13 4.74
N LEU A 302 15.73 6.70 3.56
CA LEU A 302 14.46 7.28 3.12
C LEU A 302 13.29 6.29 3.27
N LEU A 303 13.48 5.05 2.79
CA LEU A 303 12.48 4.00 2.86
C LEU A 303 12.50 3.28 4.22
N GLY A 304 13.68 3.03 4.77
CA GLY A 304 13.85 2.32 6.02
C GLY A 304 13.28 3.03 7.23
N PHE A 305 13.29 4.36 7.26
CA PHE A 305 12.67 5.15 8.32
C PHE A 305 11.13 5.14 8.32
N ARG A 306 10.51 4.57 7.28
CA ARG A 306 9.08 4.28 7.35
C ARG A 306 8.76 3.18 8.36
N LYS A 307 9.72 2.29 8.65
CA LYS A 307 9.58 1.27 9.70
C LYS A 307 9.82 1.89 11.07
N ILE A 308 8.93 1.61 12.01
CA ILE A 308 9.03 2.13 13.39
C ILE A 308 10.26 1.57 14.10
N ASP A 309 10.65 0.34 13.77
CA ASP A 309 11.90 -0.27 14.27
C ASP A 309 13.17 0.34 13.66
N GLY A 310 13.02 1.32 12.76
CA GLY A 310 14.12 2.04 12.13
C GLY A 310 15.02 1.16 11.26
N VAL A 311 16.26 1.59 11.04
CA VAL A 311 17.23 0.94 10.15
C VAL A 311 18.39 0.31 10.90
N SER A 312 18.88 -0.83 10.42
CA SER A 312 19.98 -1.56 11.03
C SER A 312 21.33 -1.04 10.53
N ILE A 313 22.20 -0.63 11.47
CA ILE A 313 23.58 -0.20 11.18
C ILE A 313 24.40 -1.36 10.61
N ALA A 314 24.22 -2.57 11.15
CA ALA A 314 24.92 -3.76 10.69
C ALA A 314 24.51 -4.16 9.25
N GLU A 315 23.21 -4.04 8.93
CA GLU A 315 22.71 -4.30 7.59
C GLU A 315 23.28 -3.29 6.57
N TYR A 316 23.28 -2.00 6.90
CA TYR A 316 23.90 -0.97 6.06
C TYR A 316 25.36 -1.30 5.75
N LYS A 317 26.16 -1.58 6.80
CA LYS A 317 27.58 -1.94 6.65
C LYS A 317 27.77 -3.18 5.77
N SER A 318 26.95 -4.19 5.95
CA SER A 318 26.99 -5.41 5.14
C SER A 318 26.61 -5.16 3.66
N ARG A 319 25.58 -4.32 3.43
CA ARG A 319 25.03 -4.07 2.09
C ARG A 319 25.92 -3.15 1.25
N PHE A 320 26.53 -2.13 1.87
CA PHE A 320 27.26 -1.08 1.18
C PHE A 320 28.78 -1.11 1.41
N ASN A 321 29.27 -2.02 2.26
CA ASN A 321 30.67 -2.08 2.69
C ASN A 321 31.19 -0.70 3.16
N SER A 322 30.33 0.06 3.85
CA SER A 322 30.59 1.42 4.34
C SER A 322 29.96 1.63 5.71
N ASP A 323 30.45 2.59 6.47
CA ASP A 323 29.85 3.01 7.74
C ASP A 323 28.84 4.14 7.49
N PRO A 324 27.55 4.03 7.93
CA PRO A 324 26.57 5.08 7.71
C PRO A 324 27.00 6.43 8.27
N PHE A 325 27.79 6.46 9.34
CA PHE A 325 28.29 7.70 9.96
C PHE A 325 29.41 8.38 9.17
N ASN A 326 30.01 7.69 8.21
CA ASN A 326 30.93 8.28 7.24
C ASN A 326 30.20 8.83 6.02
N ASP A 327 29.06 8.22 5.67
CA ASP A 327 28.28 8.57 4.47
C ASP A 327 27.27 9.70 4.75
N PHE A 328 26.73 9.79 5.99
CA PHE A 328 25.68 10.74 6.36
C PHE A 328 25.94 11.44 7.69
N ALA A 329 25.49 12.71 7.80
CA ALA A 329 25.59 13.53 9.00
C ALA A 329 24.29 13.48 9.81
N PHE A 330 24.19 12.54 10.76
CA PHE A 330 23.01 12.39 11.61
C PHE A 330 22.92 13.39 12.76
N ASN A 331 24.01 14.12 13.06
CA ASN A 331 24.11 14.99 14.24
C ASN A 331 23.00 16.04 14.32
N LYS A 332 22.58 16.61 13.18
CA LYS A 332 21.49 17.59 13.12
C LYS A 332 20.16 16.96 13.50
N LEU A 333 19.82 15.83 12.89
CA LEU A 333 18.58 15.10 13.18
C LEU A 333 18.50 14.65 14.64
N GLU A 334 19.65 14.24 15.22
CA GLU A 334 19.73 13.84 16.62
C GLU A 334 19.59 15.05 17.56
N ALA A 335 20.28 16.17 17.26
CA ALA A 335 20.18 17.42 18.02
C ALA A 335 18.76 18.02 17.99
N ASP A 336 18.09 17.92 16.84
CA ASP A 336 16.69 18.34 16.69
C ASP A 336 15.69 17.38 17.37
N GLY A 337 16.19 16.24 17.89
CA GLY A 337 15.41 15.23 18.57
C GLY A 337 14.46 14.45 17.64
N LEU A 338 14.81 14.36 16.36
CA LEU A 338 14.00 13.63 15.35
C LEU A 338 14.37 12.15 15.28
N ILE A 339 15.64 11.84 15.50
CA ILE A 339 16.14 10.46 15.57
C ILE A 339 16.84 10.21 16.90
N TYR A 340 17.03 8.95 17.21
CA TYR A 340 17.97 8.51 18.23
C TYR A 340 18.75 7.29 17.74
N ILE A 341 20.00 7.20 18.17
CA ILE A 341 20.92 6.16 17.74
C ILE A 341 21.18 5.25 18.94
N ASN A 342 20.91 3.98 18.78
CA ASN A 342 21.36 2.96 19.72
C ASN A 342 22.52 2.15 19.11
N LYS A 343 22.99 1.09 19.80
CA LYS A 343 24.14 0.31 19.34
C LYS A 343 23.96 -0.32 17.96
N ASP A 344 22.71 -0.69 17.61
CA ASP A 344 22.40 -1.55 16.48
C ASP A 344 21.57 -0.86 15.42
N ARG A 345 20.86 0.22 15.78
CA ARG A 345 19.84 0.83 14.90
C ARG A 345 19.79 2.35 15.02
N ILE A 346 19.35 2.99 13.95
CA ILE A 346 18.95 4.41 13.91
C ILE A 346 17.44 4.43 13.78
N LEU A 347 16.73 5.09 14.71
CA LEU A 347 15.28 5.06 14.83
C LEU A 347 14.72 6.49 14.87
N LEU A 348 13.48 6.65 14.40
CA LEU A 348 12.74 7.88 14.64
C LEU A 348 12.33 7.96 16.13
N THR A 349 12.40 9.15 16.70
CA THR A 349 11.74 9.45 17.97
C THR A 349 10.24 9.61 17.77
N LYS A 350 9.45 9.75 18.84
CA LYS A 350 8.04 10.12 18.72
C LYS A 350 7.87 11.42 17.91
N LYS A 351 8.73 12.42 18.15
CA LYS A 351 8.75 13.68 17.39
C LYS A 351 9.12 13.44 15.92
N GLY A 352 10.10 12.57 15.67
CA GLY A 352 10.53 12.20 14.31
C GLY A 352 9.44 11.47 13.52
N ILE A 353 8.64 10.62 14.16
CA ILE A 353 7.48 9.97 13.51
C ILE A 353 6.45 11.02 13.07
N MET A 354 6.17 12.02 13.91
CA MET A 354 5.22 13.09 13.61
C MET A 354 5.73 14.04 12.52
N LEU A 355 7.05 14.20 12.40
CA LEU A 355 7.75 15.05 11.45
C LEU A 355 8.57 14.22 10.44
N ALA A 356 8.07 13.05 10.07
CA ALA A 356 8.83 12.10 9.26
C ALA A 356 9.29 12.68 7.91
N ASN A 357 8.50 13.55 7.30
CA ASN A 357 8.88 14.22 6.05
C ASN A 357 10.14 15.08 6.21
N ASP A 358 10.33 15.76 7.36
CA ASP A 358 11.53 16.55 7.62
C ASP A 358 12.77 15.65 7.70
N VAL A 359 12.61 14.44 8.24
CA VAL A 359 13.69 13.44 8.26
C VAL A 359 13.97 12.91 6.86
N PHE A 360 12.92 12.58 6.10
CA PHE A 360 13.05 12.03 4.74
C PHE A 360 13.76 12.99 3.79
N MET A 361 13.53 14.30 3.93
CA MET A 361 14.16 15.33 3.09
C MET A 361 15.69 15.40 3.23
N GLU A 362 16.28 14.88 4.31
CA GLU A 362 17.74 14.82 4.47
C GLU A 362 18.39 13.70 3.61
N PHE A 363 17.57 12.84 2.97
CA PHE A 363 18.01 11.69 2.16
C PHE A 363 17.50 11.76 0.70
N VAL A 364 17.04 12.92 0.25
CA VAL A 364 16.60 13.15 -1.13
C VAL A 364 17.74 13.66 -2.02
#